data_55735b75c68fd0d2c4318ee74fda8526
#
_entry.id   55735b75c68fd0d2c4318ee74fda8526
#
_cell.length_a   1.000
_cell.length_b   1.000
_cell.length_c   1.000
_cell.angle_alpha   90.00
_cell.angle_beta   90.00
_cell.angle_gamma   90.00
#
_symmetry.space_group_name_H-M   'P 1'
#
loop_
_entity.id
_entity.type
_entity.pdbx_description
1 polymer ?
#
loop_
_entity_poly.entity_id
_entity_poly.type
_entity_poly.pdbx_seq_one_letter_code
_entity_poly.pdbx_strand_id
1 'polypeptide(L)'
;MNRYKKFIKKGVNEQISKIPFHNYAPIKRLSMLSKKRFPSSNTHVAVHFVNGNHKKMSEYSILHKHNADEINLIVSEKSKLKYEIQLGDETYKVTSPSTIFIPKGTKHKAKFVSGKGIFVCIILSGKYKSSK
;
A
#
# COMPACT_ATOMS: atom_id res chain seq x y z
N MET A 1 -9.82 -34.16 4.90
CA MET A 1 -10.74 -33.04 4.73
C MET A 1 -10.03 -31.71 4.65
N ASN A 2 -10.42 -30.85 3.69
CA ASN A 2 -9.70 -29.62 3.38
C ASN A 2 -10.53 -28.35 3.64
N ARG A 3 -11.35 -28.33 4.69
CA ARG A 3 -12.31 -27.24 4.90
C ARG A 3 -11.66 -25.86 5.14
N TYR A 4 -10.42 -25.80 5.55
CA TYR A 4 -9.70 -24.53 5.77
C TYR A 4 -8.76 -24.15 4.63
N LYS A 5 -8.59 -25.02 3.63
CA LYS A 5 -7.69 -24.76 2.51
C LYS A 5 -8.09 -23.52 1.72
N LYS A 6 -9.37 -23.20 1.65
CA LYS A 6 -9.89 -22.00 0.97
C LYS A 6 -9.40 -20.69 1.57
N PHE A 7 -8.84 -20.73 2.78
CA PHE A 7 -8.28 -19.55 3.45
C PHE A 7 -6.79 -19.36 3.19
N ILE A 8 -6.20 -20.21 2.36
CA ILE A 8 -4.77 -20.14 2.03
C ILE A 8 -4.63 -19.98 0.53
N LYS A 9 -4.14 -18.81 0.09
CA LYS A 9 -3.95 -18.51 -1.33
C LYS A 9 -2.65 -17.74 -1.54
N LYS A 10 -2.05 -17.93 -2.70
CA LYS A 10 -0.89 -17.14 -3.11
C LYS A 10 -1.32 -15.72 -3.47
N GLY A 11 -0.44 -14.76 -3.26
CA GLY A 11 -0.65 -13.40 -3.73
C GLY A 11 -0.75 -13.33 -5.25
N VAL A 12 -1.42 -12.31 -5.75
CA VAL A 12 -1.63 -12.07 -7.17
C VAL A 12 -0.93 -10.79 -7.60
N ASN A 13 -0.13 -10.87 -8.66
CA ASN A 13 0.50 -9.69 -9.23
C ASN A 13 -0.56 -8.70 -9.76
N GLU A 14 -0.38 -7.43 -9.42
CA GLU A 14 -1.19 -6.34 -9.93
C GLU A 14 -0.30 -5.24 -10.50
N GLN A 15 -0.74 -4.63 -11.61
CA GLN A 15 -0.07 -3.44 -12.12
C GLN A 15 -0.50 -2.22 -11.31
N ILE A 16 0.45 -1.51 -10.71
CA ILE A 16 0.14 -0.38 -9.85
C ILE A 16 -0.61 0.73 -10.60
N SER A 17 -0.33 0.94 -11.88
CA SER A 17 -1.03 1.94 -12.70
C SER A 17 -2.51 1.65 -12.88
N LYS A 18 -2.98 0.44 -12.63
CA LYS A 18 -4.40 0.08 -12.69
C LYS A 18 -5.14 0.30 -11.36
N ILE A 19 -4.43 0.69 -10.32
CA ILE A 19 -5.02 1.02 -9.03
C ILE A 19 -5.44 2.48 -9.05
N PRO A 20 -6.66 2.84 -8.63
CA PRO A 20 -7.11 4.23 -8.63
C PRO A 20 -6.13 5.15 -7.92
N PHE A 21 -5.86 6.32 -8.50
CA PHE A 21 -4.95 7.35 -7.97
C PHE A 21 -3.49 6.89 -7.88
N HIS A 22 -3.08 5.92 -8.70
CA HIS A 22 -1.69 5.49 -8.81
C HIS A 22 -1.20 5.60 -10.25
N ASN A 23 0.03 6.04 -10.41
CA ASN A 23 0.73 6.12 -11.68
C ASN A 23 1.65 4.91 -11.85
N TYR A 24 2.13 4.70 -13.06
CA TYR A 24 3.12 3.66 -13.31
C TYR A 24 4.38 3.89 -12.47
N ALA A 25 4.90 2.81 -11.92
CA ALA A 25 6.19 2.76 -11.25
C ALA A 25 6.75 1.35 -11.39
N PRO A 26 8.08 1.18 -11.43
CA PRO A 26 8.70 -0.16 -11.51
C PRO A 26 8.67 -0.86 -10.15
N ILE A 27 7.48 -1.03 -9.62
CA ILE A 27 7.23 -1.66 -8.32
C ILE A 27 6.46 -2.94 -8.57
N LYS A 28 6.93 -4.03 -7.97
CA LYS A 28 6.15 -5.26 -7.92
C LYS A 28 5.10 -5.12 -6.84
N ARG A 29 3.84 -5.18 -7.23
CA ARG A 29 2.70 -5.16 -6.30
C ARG A 29 2.03 -6.51 -6.28
N LEU A 30 1.77 -7.02 -5.08
CA LEU A 30 0.98 -8.22 -4.87
C LEU A 30 -0.30 -7.86 -4.13
N SER A 31 -1.45 -8.29 -4.64
CA SER A 31 -2.68 -8.34 -3.85
C SER A 31 -2.61 -9.59 -3.00
N MET A 32 -2.63 -9.42 -1.69
CA MET A 32 -2.54 -10.54 -0.74
C MET A 32 -3.91 -10.91 -0.19
N LEU A 33 -4.74 -9.93 0.10
CA LEU A 33 -6.05 -10.14 0.68
C LEU A 33 -7.03 -9.15 0.05
N SER A 34 -8.15 -9.66 -0.43
CA SER A 34 -9.23 -8.85 -0.98
C SER A 34 -10.55 -9.60 -0.83
N LYS A 35 -11.66 -8.88 -0.85
CA LYS A 35 -12.99 -9.49 -0.79
C LYS A 35 -13.27 -10.37 -2.01
N LYS A 36 -12.73 -10.01 -3.16
CA LYS A 36 -12.87 -10.81 -4.39
C LYS A 36 -12.29 -12.21 -4.23
N ARG A 37 -11.14 -12.33 -3.56
CA ARG A 37 -10.43 -13.61 -3.37
C ARG A 37 -10.85 -14.33 -2.10
N PHE A 38 -11.19 -13.58 -1.06
CA PHE A 38 -11.63 -14.08 0.24
C PHE A 38 -12.97 -13.41 0.58
N PRO A 39 -14.10 -13.93 0.12
CA PRO A 39 -15.41 -13.23 0.24
C PRO A 39 -15.81 -12.84 1.66
N SER A 40 -15.34 -13.55 2.67
CA SER A 40 -15.62 -13.22 4.06
C SER A 40 -14.72 -12.14 4.65
N SER A 41 -13.73 -11.64 3.90
CA SER A 41 -12.80 -10.64 4.41
C SER A 41 -13.40 -9.24 4.38
N ASN A 42 -13.19 -8.50 5.47
CA ASN A 42 -13.43 -7.06 5.54
C ASN A 42 -12.14 -6.26 5.49
N THR A 43 -11.08 -6.84 4.96
CA THR A 43 -9.76 -6.18 4.91
C THR A 43 -9.15 -6.40 3.54
N HIS A 44 -8.47 -5.37 3.04
CA HIS A 44 -7.71 -5.42 1.81
C HIS A 44 -6.23 -5.24 2.15
N VAL A 45 -5.36 -6.13 1.64
CA VAL A 45 -3.91 -6.06 1.90
C VAL A 45 -3.17 -6.18 0.59
N ALA A 46 -2.29 -5.22 0.32
CA ALA A 46 -1.37 -5.25 -0.81
C ALA A 46 0.05 -5.02 -0.33
N VAL A 47 1.00 -5.59 -1.04
CA VAL A 47 2.43 -5.49 -0.72
C VAL A 47 3.17 -4.96 -1.92
N HIS A 48 3.97 -3.90 -1.72
CA HIS A 48 4.85 -3.34 -2.72
C HIS A 48 6.29 -3.70 -2.40
N PHE A 49 6.99 -4.31 -3.37
CA PHE A 49 8.43 -4.51 -3.28
C PHE A 49 9.11 -3.31 -3.91
N VAL A 50 9.78 -2.51 -3.09
CA VAL A 50 10.37 -1.23 -3.49
C VAL A 50 11.89 -1.38 -3.61
N ASN A 51 12.43 -1.01 -4.75
CA ASN A 51 13.86 -1.00 -5.00
C ASN A 51 14.25 0.36 -5.58
N GLY A 52 15.04 1.12 -4.84
CA GLY A 52 15.40 2.49 -5.14
C GLY A 52 16.35 2.70 -6.31
N ASN A 53 16.72 1.65 -7.05
CA ASN A 53 17.60 1.77 -8.21
C ASN A 53 16.88 2.30 -9.46
N HIS A 54 15.59 2.58 -9.38
CA HIS A 54 14.78 3.05 -10.50
C HIS A 54 14.49 4.55 -10.37
N LYS A 55 14.82 5.32 -11.41
CA LYS A 55 14.66 6.78 -11.41
C LYS A 55 13.21 7.27 -11.36
N LYS A 56 12.24 6.43 -11.78
CA LYS A 56 10.82 6.81 -11.89
C LYS A 56 9.97 6.42 -10.68
N MET A 57 10.58 6.28 -9.52
CA MET A 57 9.87 5.81 -8.33
C MET A 57 9.14 6.92 -7.55
N SER A 58 9.48 8.19 -7.77
CA SER A 58 9.19 9.25 -6.80
C SER A 58 7.70 9.55 -6.59
N GLU A 59 6.86 9.52 -7.61
CA GLU A 59 5.46 9.92 -7.46
C GLU A 59 4.48 8.96 -8.14
N TYR A 60 4.36 7.77 -7.58
CA TYR A 60 3.40 6.81 -8.08
C TYR A 60 2.00 6.90 -7.43
N SER A 61 1.86 7.70 -6.39
CA SER A 61 0.61 7.88 -5.65
C SER A 61 0.14 9.34 -5.77
N ILE A 62 -1.14 9.53 -6.04
CA ILE A 62 -1.77 10.84 -6.12
C ILE A 62 -2.58 11.07 -4.84
N LEU A 63 -2.64 12.31 -4.36
CA LEU A 63 -3.38 12.65 -3.16
C LEU A 63 -4.85 12.23 -3.30
N HIS A 64 -5.30 11.39 -2.38
CA HIS A 64 -6.66 10.83 -2.36
C HIS A 64 -7.04 10.41 -0.95
N LYS A 65 -8.30 10.03 -0.77
CA LYS A 65 -8.82 9.52 0.50
C LYS A 65 -9.66 8.27 0.27
N HIS A 66 -9.86 7.49 1.32
CA HIS A 66 -10.75 6.35 1.33
C HIS A 66 -11.86 6.53 2.36
N ASN A 67 -12.95 5.82 2.16
CA ASN A 67 -14.04 5.75 3.15
C ASN A 67 -13.81 4.68 4.22
N ALA A 68 -12.56 4.38 4.50
CA ALA A 68 -12.13 3.39 5.49
C ALA A 68 -10.77 3.79 6.05
N ASP A 69 -10.44 3.29 7.24
CA ASP A 69 -9.10 3.45 7.81
C ASP A 69 -8.08 2.67 6.98
N GLU A 70 -6.87 3.22 6.89
CA GLU A 70 -5.76 2.57 6.20
C GLU A 70 -4.55 2.51 7.12
N ILE A 71 -3.77 1.45 6.99
CA ILE A 71 -2.49 1.29 7.67
C ILE A 71 -1.43 1.07 6.60
N ASN A 72 -0.34 1.84 6.67
CA ASN A 72 0.85 1.56 5.87
C ASN A 72 1.97 1.12 6.78
N LEU A 73 2.67 0.06 6.38
CA LEU A 73 3.86 -0.42 7.08
C LEU A 73 5.04 -0.27 6.13
N ILE A 74 6.09 0.37 6.60
CA ILE A 74 7.32 0.52 5.85
C ILE A 74 8.39 -0.29 6.58
N VAL A 75 8.87 -1.37 5.93
CA VAL A 75 9.82 -2.29 6.54
C VAL A 75 11.00 -2.55 5.63
N SER A 76 12.17 -2.73 6.23
CA SER A 76 13.39 -3.07 5.53
C SER A 76 14.33 -3.78 6.49
N GLU A 77 15.05 -4.77 5.98
CA GLU A 77 15.98 -5.55 6.78
C GLU A 77 17.33 -4.83 6.93
N LYS A 78 18.00 -4.53 5.83
CA LYS A 78 19.35 -3.97 5.81
C LYS A 78 19.42 -2.52 5.38
N SER A 79 18.70 -2.15 4.34
CA SER A 79 18.68 -0.80 3.79
C SER A 79 17.55 -0.01 4.41
N LYS A 80 17.76 1.28 4.66
CA LYS A 80 16.67 2.15 5.11
C LYS A 80 15.77 2.49 3.92
N LEU A 81 14.48 2.21 4.04
CA LEU A 81 13.48 2.65 3.08
C LEU A 81 12.87 3.96 3.59
N LYS A 82 12.92 5.00 2.77
CA LYS A 82 12.46 6.34 3.14
C LYS A 82 11.34 6.80 2.22
N TYR A 83 10.29 7.31 2.83
CA TYR A 83 9.14 7.90 2.15
C TYR A 83 8.86 9.29 2.68
N GLU A 84 8.23 10.09 1.85
CA GLU A 84 7.59 11.34 2.25
C GLU A 84 6.08 11.08 2.24
N ILE A 85 5.46 11.18 3.41
CA ILE A 85 4.04 10.88 3.60
C ILE A 85 3.28 12.17 3.82
N GLN A 86 2.27 12.42 2.99
CA GLN A 86 1.36 13.53 3.18
C GLN A 86 0.06 13.04 3.79
N LEU A 87 -0.35 13.67 4.89
CA LEU A 87 -1.62 13.46 5.57
C LEU A 87 -2.31 14.81 5.68
N GLY A 88 -3.43 14.98 4.96
CA GLY A 88 -4.07 16.29 4.87
C GLY A 88 -3.14 17.30 4.22
N ASP A 89 -2.86 18.39 4.93
CA ASP A 89 -1.93 19.44 4.47
C ASP A 89 -0.54 19.32 5.10
N GLU A 90 -0.27 18.27 5.84
CA GLU A 90 1.00 18.04 6.52
C GLU A 90 1.82 16.97 5.80
N THR A 91 3.13 17.19 5.72
CA THR A 91 4.06 16.28 5.05
C THR A 91 5.18 15.88 6.00
N TYR A 92 5.44 14.59 6.08
CA TYR A 92 6.41 14.01 7.00
C TYR A 92 7.41 13.11 6.28
N LYS A 93 8.68 13.18 6.66
CA LYS A 93 9.69 12.21 6.23
C LYS A 93 9.65 11.02 7.17
N VAL A 94 9.52 9.83 6.60
CA VAL A 94 9.34 8.59 7.34
C VAL A 94 10.39 7.59 6.91
N THR A 95 11.07 6.97 7.87
CA THR A 95 12.11 5.98 7.63
C THR A 95 11.69 4.65 8.25
N SER A 96 11.93 3.54 7.53
CA SER A 96 11.67 2.19 8.05
C SER A 96 12.48 1.89 9.31
N PRO A 97 11.98 1.09 10.27
CA PRO A 97 10.62 0.59 10.29
C PRO A 97 9.63 1.64 10.81
N SER A 98 8.49 1.78 10.17
CA SER A 98 7.48 2.76 10.57
C SER A 98 6.09 2.27 10.24
N THR A 99 5.12 2.76 11.01
CA THR A 99 3.70 2.55 10.77
C THR A 99 3.04 3.90 10.57
N ILE A 100 2.23 4.02 9.52
CA ILE A 100 1.37 5.18 9.31
C ILE A 100 -0.07 4.71 9.46
N PHE A 101 -0.80 5.31 10.38
CA PHE A 101 -2.24 5.09 10.51
C PHE A 101 -2.96 6.27 9.86
N ILE A 102 -3.80 5.96 8.88
CA ILE A 102 -4.53 6.98 8.10
C ILE A 102 -6.01 6.83 8.43
N PRO A 103 -6.57 7.74 9.25
CA PRO A 103 -7.98 7.68 9.58
C PRO A 103 -8.86 7.83 8.34
N LYS A 104 -10.01 7.19 8.36
CA LYS A 104 -11.04 7.31 7.34
C LYS A 104 -11.26 8.76 6.94
N GLY A 105 -11.29 9.03 5.63
CA GLY A 105 -11.55 10.36 5.08
C GLY A 105 -10.35 11.30 5.05
N THR A 106 -9.20 10.87 5.55
CA THR A 106 -7.97 11.68 5.51
C THR A 106 -7.31 11.58 4.13
N LYS A 107 -7.14 12.72 3.48
CA LYS A 107 -6.39 12.77 2.22
C LYS A 107 -4.93 12.41 2.48
N HIS A 108 -4.37 11.58 1.61
CA HIS A 108 -3.01 11.10 1.80
C HIS A 108 -2.34 10.76 0.48
N LYS A 109 -1.03 10.77 0.50
CA LYS A 109 -0.21 10.17 -0.55
C LYS A 109 1.15 9.78 0.01
N ALA A 110 1.78 8.82 -0.65
CA ALA A 110 3.12 8.34 -0.31
C ALA A 110 4.05 8.62 -1.48
N LYS A 111 5.19 9.26 -1.20
CA LYS A 111 6.22 9.55 -2.18
C LYS A 111 7.51 8.84 -1.78
N PHE A 112 8.00 7.97 -2.64
CA PHE A 112 9.28 7.30 -2.43
C PHE A 112 10.42 8.33 -2.42
N VAL A 113 11.33 8.21 -1.46
CA VAL A 113 12.50 9.07 -1.38
C VAL A 113 13.79 8.29 -1.71
N SER A 114 14.05 7.22 -0.98
CA SER A 114 15.27 6.43 -1.18
C SER A 114 15.18 5.07 -0.50
N GLY A 115 16.10 4.20 -0.86
CA GLY A 115 16.27 2.94 -0.17
C GLY A 115 15.54 1.78 -0.84
N LYS A 116 15.43 0.70 -0.10
CA LYS A 116 14.90 -0.58 -0.58
C LYS A 116 14.18 -1.26 0.56
N GLY A 117 13.05 -1.89 0.26
CA GLY A 117 12.30 -2.62 1.27
C GLY A 117 10.87 -2.91 0.82
N ILE A 118 9.98 -3.03 1.78
CA ILE A 118 8.60 -3.42 1.54
C ILE A 118 7.67 -2.35 2.11
N PHE A 119 6.70 -1.96 1.29
CA PHE A 119 5.62 -1.06 1.68
C PHE A 119 4.32 -1.88 1.68
N VAL A 120 3.70 -2.00 2.85
CA VAL A 120 2.45 -2.75 3.01
C VAL A 120 1.30 -1.77 3.14
N CYS A 121 0.25 -1.99 2.36
CA CYS A 121 -0.98 -1.22 2.41
C CYS A 121 -2.11 -2.11 2.92
N ILE A 122 -2.74 -1.70 4.02
CA ILE A 122 -3.85 -2.40 4.63
C ILE A 122 -5.03 -1.44 4.72
N ILE A 123 -6.14 -1.78 4.06
CA ILE A 123 -7.37 -0.99 4.13
C ILE A 123 -8.41 -1.81 4.89
N LEU A 124 -8.97 -1.22 5.95
CA LEU A 124 -9.87 -1.92 6.86
C LEU A 124 -11.31 -1.90 6.36
N SER A 125 -11.47 -2.35 5.12
CA SER A 125 -12.77 -2.56 4.48
C SER A 125 -12.59 -3.49 3.29
N GLY A 126 -13.53 -4.41 3.10
CA GLY A 126 -13.58 -5.25 1.90
C GLY A 126 -14.14 -4.52 0.68
N LYS A 127 -14.84 -3.41 0.89
CA LYS A 127 -15.52 -2.62 -0.16
C LYS A 127 -15.23 -1.13 0.00
N TYR A 128 -13.96 -0.76 0.07
CA TYR A 128 -13.61 0.65 0.19
C TYR A 128 -13.77 1.39 -1.15
N LYS A 129 -13.94 2.71 -1.06
CA LYS A 129 -13.96 3.61 -2.21
C LYS A 129 -12.88 4.67 -2.02
N SER A 130 -12.24 5.02 -3.15
CA SER A 130 -11.24 6.08 -3.20
C SER A 130 -11.83 7.31 -3.87
N SER A 131 -11.43 8.50 -3.41
CA SER A 131 -11.85 9.78 -3.98
C SER A 131 -10.79 10.85 -3.75
N LYS A 132 -10.91 11.97 -4.43
CA LYS A 132 -9.98 13.10 -4.26
C LYS A 132 -10.29 13.95 -3.03
#